data_37e6aab8ed4512ecf9ad64bfc5497f0a
#
_entry.id   37e6aab8ed4512ecf9ad64bfc5497f0a
#
_cell.length_a   1.000
_cell.length_b   1.000
_cell.length_c   1.000
_cell.angle_alpha   90.00
_cell.angle_beta   90.00
_cell.angle_gamma   90.00
#
_symmetry.space_group_name_H-M   'P 1'
#
loop_
_entity.id
_entity.type
_entity.pdbx_description
1 polymer ?
#
loop_
_entity_poly.entity_id
_entity_poly.type
_entity_poly.pdbx_seq_one_letter_code
_entity_poly.pdbx_strand_id
1 'polypeptide(L)'
;VSFGGKYRIVDFPLSNCVNSNIDTVGIATQYQPQKLNEYIGNGQPWDLDRLHGGVHTLPPYEQANGTDWYKGTANAIYQNIGFIDSYDPEYVIILSGDQICKQDYADFLRFHKEKGAEFSVAVMEVDWKEASRFGLMVADENDRITEFQEKPPVPKSNLASMGIYIFNWDVLKKYLEEDEADPNSKNDFGMNIIP
;
A
#
# COMPACT_ATOMS: atom_id res chain seq x y z
N VAL A 1 10.22 -12.01 7.23
CA VAL A 1 11.65 -11.85 7.64
C VAL A 1 11.69 -11.48 9.12
N SER A 2 12.61 -12.08 9.90
CA SER A 2 12.80 -11.74 11.32
C SER A 2 13.57 -10.42 11.46
N PHE A 3 13.22 -9.65 12.48
CA PHE A 3 13.85 -8.38 12.83
C PHE A 3 14.14 -8.30 14.33
N GLY A 4 15.37 -7.92 14.71
CA GLY A 4 15.75 -7.75 16.11
C GLY A 4 15.61 -8.99 17.00
N GLY A 5 15.56 -10.19 16.43
CA GLY A 5 15.46 -11.47 17.13
C GLY A 5 14.10 -11.80 17.76
N LYS A 6 13.18 -10.82 17.83
CA LYS A 6 11.87 -10.98 18.48
C LYS A 6 10.70 -10.72 17.51
N TYR A 7 10.85 -9.74 16.60
CA TYR A 7 9.79 -9.28 15.71
C TYR A 7 9.97 -9.83 14.29
N ARG A 8 8.92 -9.70 13.49
CA ARG A 8 8.97 -9.81 12.04
C ARG A 8 8.67 -8.46 11.41
N ILE A 9 9.10 -8.25 10.17
CA ILE A 9 8.90 -6.96 9.49
C ILE A 9 7.42 -6.59 9.43
N VAL A 10 6.52 -7.55 9.23
CA VAL A 10 5.07 -7.34 9.18
C VAL A 10 4.47 -6.78 10.49
N ASP A 11 5.15 -6.92 11.62
CA ASP A 11 4.68 -6.39 12.91
C ASP A 11 4.61 -4.86 12.91
N PHE A 12 5.48 -4.20 12.15
CA PHE A 12 5.53 -2.73 12.10
C PHE A 12 4.30 -2.14 11.41
N PRO A 13 3.94 -2.51 10.16
CA PRO A 13 2.73 -1.98 9.54
C PRO A 13 1.46 -2.39 10.30
N LEU A 14 1.35 -3.61 10.82
CA LEU A 14 0.19 -4.03 11.61
C LEU A 14 0.05 -3.21 12.90
N SER A 15 1.16 -3.00 13.63
CA SER A 15 1.16 -2.17 14.84
C SER A 15 0.81 -0.71 14.53
N ASN A 16 1.32 -0.15 13.43
CA ASN A 16 0.97 1.20 13.01
C ASN A 16 -0.53 1.30 12.66
N CYS A 17 -1.11 0.30 11.96
CA CYS A 17 -2.54 0.27 11.68
C CYS A 17 -3.37 0.34 12.96
N VAL A 18 -3.11 -0.55 13.91
CA VAL A 18 -3.86 -0.60 15.17
C VAL A 18 -3.69 0.69 15.99
N ASN A 19 -2.47 1.21 16.09
CA ASN A 19 -2.19 2.46 16.80
C ASN A 19 -2.83 3.69 16.12
N SER A 20 -3.20 3.56 14.85
CA SER A 20 -3.89 4.60 14.07
C SER A 20 -5.42 4.35 13.97
N ASN A 21 -5.96 3.45 14.79
CA ASN A 21 -7.37 3.04 14.79
C ASN A 21 -7.85 2.43 13.45
N ILE A 22 -6.96 1.82 12.69
CA ILE A 22 -7.32 1.03 11.52
C ILE A 22 -7.56 -0.40 12.00
N ASP A 23 -8.78 -0.86 11.90
CA ASP A 23 -9.25 -2.13 12.45
C ASP A 23 -9.55 -3.20 11.40
N THR A 24 -9.43 -2.86 10.12
CA THR A 24 -9.64 -3.76 8.99
C THR A 24 -8.41 -3.76 8.10
N VAL A 25 -7.72 -4.89 8.03
CA VAL A 25 -6.46 -5.01 7.31
C VAL A 25 -6.48 -6.23 6.39
N GLY A 26 -6.34 -6.01 5.09
CA GLY A 26 -6.12 -7.06 4.10
C GLY A 26 -4.62 -7.22 3.81
N ILE A 27 -4.10 -8.44 3.88
CA ILE A 27 -2.70 -8.74 3.58
C ILE A 27 -2.64 -9.58 2.31
N ALA A 28 -2.30 -8.96 1.17
CA ALA A 28 -2.08 -9.67 -0.08
C ALA A 28 -0.81 -10.55 0.03
N THR A 29 -0.95 -11.85 -0.18
CA THR A 29 0.13 -12.82 -0.03
C THR A 29 0.22 -13.71 -1.27
N GLN A 30 1.43 -13.99 -1.74
CA GLN A 30 1.62 -14.83 -2.93
C GLN A 30 2.67 -15.92 -2.74
N TYR A 31 3.88 -15.57 -2.31
CA TYR A 31 4.98 -16.53 -2.20
C TYR A 31 5.09 -17.10 -0.78
N GLN A 32 5.12 -18.43 -0.67
CA GLN A 32 5.28 -19.17 0.58
C GLN A 32 4.39 -18.61 1.73
N PRO A 33 3.07 -18.47 1.51
CA PRO A 33 2.19 -17.77 2.43
C PRO A 33 2.02 -18.49 3.76
N GLN A 34 2.27 -19.82 3.84
CA GLN A 34 1.98 -20.65 5.01
C GLN A 34 2.62 -20.10 6.28
N LYS A 35 3.94 -19.83 6.27
CA LYS A 35 4.64 -19.32 7.46
C LYS A 35 4.18 -17.92 7.87
N LEU A 36 3.76 -17.11 6.92
CA LEU A 36 3.21 -15.78 7.19
C LEU A 36 1.81 -15.91 7.79
N ASN A 37 0.96 -16.73 7.17
CA ASN A 37 -0.40 -16.98 7.63
C ASN A 37 -0.42 -17.61 9.03
N GLU A 38 0.45 -18.59 9.30
CA GLU A 38 0.61 -19.17 10.64
C GLU A 38 1.05 -18.13 11.69
N TYR A 39 1.88 -17.18 11.30
CA TYR A 39 2.35 -16.13 12.19
C TYR A 39 1.29 -15.08 12.47
N ILE A 40 0.58 -14.65 11.44
CA ILE A 40 -0.51 -13.66 11.56
C ILE A 40 -1.68 -14.30 12.33
N GLY A 41 -1.98 -15.58 12.05
CA GLY A 41 -3.12 -16.27 12.64
C GLY A 41 -4.41 -15.49 12.42
N ASN A 42 -5.15 -15.28 13.50
CA ASN A 42 -6.37 -14.45 13.52
C ASN A 42 -6.13 -12.98 13.88
N GLY A 43 -4.87 -12.55 14.03
CA GLY A 43 -4.53 -11.18 14.37
C GLY A 43 -4.54 -10.82 15.86
N GLN A 44 -4.74 -11.79 16.75
CA GLN A 44 -4.80 -11.55 18.20
C GLN A 44 -3.60 -10.76 18.77
N PRO A 45 -2.33 -10.97 18.34
CA PRO A 45 -1.21 -10.18 18.84
C PRO A 45 -1.31 -8.67 18.60
N TRP A 46 -2.16 -8.24 17.65
CA TRP A 46 -2.38 -6.84 17.29
C TRP A 46 -3.81 -6.37 17.57
N ASP A 47 -4.61 -7.14 18.35
CA ASP A 47 -6.02 -6.81 18.61
C ASP A 47 -6.86 -6.69 17.31
N LEU A 48 -6.52 -7.51 16.32
CA LEU A 48 -7.18 -7.60 15.01
C LEU A 48 -8.01 -8.89 14.85
N ASP A 49 -8.33 -9.58 15.94
CA ASP A 49 -9.22 -10.75 15.98
C ASP A 49 -10.69 -10.33 16.20
N ARG A 50 -11.16 -9.41 15.37
CA ARG A 50 -12.47 -8.76 15.56
C ARG A 50 -13.59 -9.50 14.82
N LEU A 51 -14.82 -9.36 15.34
CA LEU A 51 -16.01 -9.93 14.70
C LEU A 51 -16.34 -9.22 13.37
N HIS A 52 -16.10 -7.91 13.32
CA HIS A 52 -16.22 -7.08 12.13
C HIS A 52 -14.88 -6.37 11.90
N GLY A 53 -14.38 -6.44 10.68
CA GLY A 53 -13.02 -6.03 10.37
C GLY A 53 -11.99 -7.11 10.73
N GLY A 54 -10.87 -6.71 11.35
CA GLY A 54 -9.78 -7.60 11.70
C GLY A 54 -8.77 -7.80 10.57
N VAL A 55 -7.85 -8.76 10.75
CA VAL A 55 -6.86 -9.08 9.74
C VAL A 55 -7.32 -10.23 8.83
N HIS A 56 -7.16 -10.04 7.53
CA HIS A 56 -7.49 -11.03 6.50
C HIS A 56 -6.26 -11.28 5.63
N THR A 57 -5.93 -12.53 5.40
CA THR A 57 -4.93 -12.90 4.39
C THR A 57 -5.64 -13.09 3.05
N LEU A 58 -5.14 -12.42 2.04
CA LEU A 58 -5.72 -12.34 0.70
C LEU A 58 -4.75 -13.03 -0.28
N PRO A 59 -4.85 -14.36 -0.47
CA PRO A 59 -4.11 -15.05 -1.52
C PRO A 59 -4.76 -14.80 -2.87
N PRO A 60 -4.00 -14.90 -3.99
CA PRO A 60 -4.62 -14.98 -5.30
C PRO A 60 -5.54 -16.19 -5.36
N TYR A 61 -6.67 -16.06 -6.04
CA TYR A 61 -7.66 -17.12 -6.12
C TYR A 61 -7.99 -17.47 -7.57
N GLU A 62 -8.49 -18.69 -7.75
CA GLU A 62 -8.92 -19.17 -9.06
C GLU A 62 -10.18 -18.43 -9.51
N GLN A 63 -10.11 -17.85 -10.71
CA GLN A 63 -11.25 -17.26 -11.38
C GLN A 63 -11.82 -18.24 -12.42
N ALA A 64 -13.01 -17.96 -12.94
CA ALA A 64 -13.67 -18.80 -13.93
C ALA A 64 -12.81 -19.10 -15.19
N ASN A 65 -11.83 -18.25 -15.48
CA ASN A 65 -10.93 -18.34 -16.62
C ASN A 65 -9.51 -18.87 -16.28
N GLY A 66 -9.28 -19.32 -15.05
CA GLY A 66 -7.98 -19.85 -14.59
C GLY A 66 -7.48 -19.23 -13.31
N THR A 67 -6.35 -19.71 -12.79
CA THR A 67 -5.68 -19.18 -11.61
C THR A 67 -4.72 -18.07 -12.04
N ASP A 68 -5.04 -16.84 -11.70
CA ASP A 68 -4.16 -15.72 -11.97
C ASP A 68 -3.40 -15.31 -10.71
N TRP A 69 -2.09 -15.57 -10.72
CA TRP A 69 -1.16 -14.97 -9.76
C TRP A 69 -1.25 -13.45 -9.84
N TYR A 70 -0.94 -12.75 -8.74
CA TYR A 70 -0.80 -11.30 -8.79
C TYR A 70 0.28 -10.91 -9.78
N LYS A 71 -0.10 -10.19 -10.83
CA LYS A 71 0.78 -9.76 -11.91
C LYS A 71 1.72 -8.63 -11.48
N GLY A 72 1.28 -7.85 -10.50
CA GLY A 72 1.99 -6.70 -9.94
C GLY A 72 1.29 -6.17 -8.69
N THR A 73 1.82 -5.10 -8.13
CA THR A 73 1.31 -4.51 -6.88
C THR A 73 -0.09 -3.93 -7.03
N ALA A 74 -0.41 -3.31 -8.17
CA ALA A 74 -1.74 -2.79 -8.47
C ALA A 74 -2.74 -3.93 -8.72
N ASN A 75 -2.35 -4.97 -9.45
CA ASN A 75 -3.20 -6.14 -9.69
C ASN A 75 -3.55 -6.87 -8.38
N ALA A 76 -2.66 -6.88 -7.39
CA ALA A 76 -2.97 -7.46 -6.09
C ALA A 76 -4.13 -6.75 -5.39
N ILE A 77 -4.26 -5.44 -5.54
CA ILE A 77 -5.40 -4.69 -5.01
C ILE A 77 -6.63 -4.85 -5.91
N TYR A 78 -6.44 -4.81 -7.23
CA TYR A 78 -7.52 -5.04 -8.20
C TYR A 78 -8.26 -6.35 -7.95
N GLN A 79 -7.55 -7.47 -7.80
CA GLN A 79 -8.16 -8.78 -7.54
C GLN A 79 -8.95 -8.81 -6.22
N ASN A 80 -8.68 -7.89 -5.29
CA ASN A 80 -9.32 -7.81 -3.98
C ASN A 80 -10.32 -6.65 -3.85
N ILE A 81 -10.75 -6.03 -4.96
CA ILE A 81 -11.78 -4.97 -4.96
C ILE A 81 -13.05 -5.42 -4.22
N GLY A 82 -13.52 -6.65 -4.48
CA GLY A 82 -14.73 -7.19 -3.82
C GLY A 82 -14.58 -7.30 -2.30
N PHE A 83 -13.38 -7.61 -1.79
CA PHE A 83 -13.11 -7.58 -0.36
C PHE A 83 -13.21 -6.15 0.19
N ILE A 84 -12.58 -5.19 -0.47
CA ILE A 84 -12.58 -3.78 -0.04
C ILE A 84 -14.00 -3.21 -0.11
N ASP A 85 -14.73 -3.44 -1.21
CA ASP A 85 -16.12 -3.00 -1.40
C ASP A 85 -17.06 -3.53 -0.32
N SER A 86 -16.79 -4.71 0.25
CA SER A 86 -17.63 -5.28 1.31
C SER A 86 -17.63 -4.46 2.61
N TYR A 87 -16.64 -3.57 2.78
CA TYR A 87 -16.51 -2.65 3.92
C TYR A 87 -16.95 -1.23 3.60
N ASP A 88 -17.27 -0.92 2.33
CA ASP A 88 -17.71 0.40 1.85
C ASP A 88 -16.85 1.57 2.39
N PRO A 89 -15.50 1.53 2.24
CA PRO A 89 -14.63 2.56 2.79
C PRO A 89 -14.65 3.82 1.94
N GLU A 90 -14.59 4.99 2.58
CA GLU A 90 -14.35 6.26 1.91
C GLU A 90 -12.87 6.39 1.47
N TYR A 91 -11.98 5.92 2.33
CA TYR A 91 -10.53 5.97 2.11
C TYR A 91 -9.90 4.58 2.28
N VAL A 92 -8.84 4.33 1.53
CA VAL A 92 -7.98 3.16 1.69
C VAL A 92 -6.54 3.59 1.87
N ILE A 93 -5.83 2.89 2.76
CA ILE A 93 -4.38 3.02 2.87
C ILE A 93 -3.72 1.79 2.26
N ILE A 94 -2.78 2.02 1.35
CA ILE A 94 -1.97 0.98 0.73
C ILE A 94 -0.59 1.03 1.38
N LEU A 95 -0.13 -0.11 1.88
CA LEU A 95 1.12 -0.22 2.61
C LEU A 95 2.02 -1.26 1.97
N SER A 96 3.29 -0.94 1.82
CA SER A 96 4.31 -1.97 1.57
C SER A 96 4.53 -2.80 2.83
N GLY A 97 4.52 -4.12 2.70
CA GLY A 97 4.65 -5.06 3.83
C GLY A 97 6.07 -5.18 4.40
N ASP A 98 7.05 -4.47 3.84
CA ASP A 98 8.46 -4.49 4.21
C ASP A 98 8.94 -3.19 4.89
N GLN A 99 8.04 -2.28 5.20
CA GLN A 99 8.34 -1.02 5.87
C GLN A 99 8.64 -1.21 7.36
N ILE A 100 9.77 -0.68 7.79
CA ILE A 100 10.16 -0.61 9.20
C ILE A 100 10.18 0.85 9.62
N CYS A 101 9.03 1.37 9.96
CA CYS A 101 8.86 2.73 10.45
C CYS A 101 7.80 2.79 11.54
N LYS A 102 7.86 3.84 12.35
CA LYS A 102 6.77 4.20 13.26
C LYS A 102 6.07 5.41 12.67
N GLN A 103 4.81 5.23 12.30
CA GLN A 103 4.00 6.27 11.66
C GLN A 103 2.58 6.22 12.19
N ASP A 104 2.01 7.40 12.41
CA ASP A 104 0.59 7.57 12.70
C ASP A 104 -0.17 7.81 11.39
N TYR A 105 -0.94 6.81 10.99
CA TYR A 105 -1.74 6.90 9.76
C TYR A 105 -2.99 7.77 9.95
N ALA A 106 -3.44 8.00 11.19
CA ALA A 106 -4.55 8.91 11.45
C ALA A 106 -4.14 10.37 11.14
N ASP A 107 -2.91 10.76 11.49
CA ASP A 107 -2.36 12.06 11.13
C ASP A 107 -2.20 12.20 9.61
N PHE A 108 -1.78 11.13 8.95
CA PHE A 108 -1.65 11.11 7.49
C PHE A 108 -3.02 11.24 6.79
N LEU A 109 -4.05 10.54 7.30
CA LEU A 109 -5.42 10.69 6.79
C LEU A 109 -5.98 12.10 7.03
N ARG A 110 -5.68 12.71 8.19
CA ARG A 110 -6.07 14.10 8.47
C ARG A 110 -5.46 15.05 7.44
N PHE A 111 -4.16 14.94 7.17
CA PHE A 111 -3.48 15.70 6.13
C PHE A 111 -4.13 15.53 4.75
N HIS A 112 -4.43 14.28 4.35
CA HIS A 112 -5.11 13.96 3.10
C HIS A 112 -6.45 14.70 2.96
N LYS A 113 -7.27 14.68 4.02
CA LYS A 113 -8.56 15.38 4.08
C LYS A 113 -8.41 16.89 4.04
N GLU A 114 -7.47 17.45 4.81
CA GLU A 114 -7.21 18.90 4.85
C GLU A 114 -6.76 19.46 3.50
N LYS A 115 -5.98 18.69 2.74
CA LYS A 115 -5.54 19.05 1.37
C LYS A 115 -6.65 18.83 0.33
N GLY A 116 -7.74 18.14 0.66
CA GLY A 116 -8.78 17.75 -0.30
C GLY A 116 -8.21 16.88 -1.42
N ALA A 117 -7.24 16.04 -1.09
CA ALA A 117 -6.53 15.24 -2.06
C ALA A 117 -7.34 13.99 -2.44
N GLU A 118 -7.17 13.51 -3.67
CA GLU A 118 -7.65 12.20 -4.12
C GLU A 118 -6.62 11.09 -3.87
N PHE A 119 -5.34 11.49 -3.84
CA PHE A 119 -4.18 10.66 -3.59
C PHE A 119 -3.17 11.41 -2.70
N SER A 120 -2.61 10.73 -1.72
CA SER A 120 -1.49 11.21 -0.91
C SER A 120 -0.44 10.13 -0.74
N VAL A 121 0.82 10.52 -0.72
CA VAL A 121 1.95 9.62 -0.54
C VAL A 121 2.84 10.09 0.59
N ALA A 122 3.25 9.15 1.45
CA ALA A 122 4.29 9.42 2.42
C ALA A 122 5.66 9.40 1.74
N VAL A 123 6.45 10.44 1.96
CA VAL A 123 7.80 10.57 1.42
C VAL A 123 8.81 10.77 2.53
N MET A 124 10.06 10.44 2.24
CA MET A 124 11.20 10.77 3.08
C MET A 124 12.31 11.40 2.25
N GLU A 125 13.04 12.33 2.84
CA GLU A 125 14.24 12.85 2.22
C GLU A 125 15.35 11.80 2.27
N VAL A 126 15.97 11.52 1.11
CA VAL A 126 17.13 10.65 1.00
C VAL A 126 18.35 11.40 0.52
N ASP A 127 19.56 10.85 0.73
CA ASP A 127 20.77 11.42 0.15
C ASP A 127 20.63 11.46 -1.38
N TRP A 128 20.98 12.59 -1.99
CA TRP A 128 20.94 12.78 -3.45
C TRP A 128 21.68 11.68 -4.24
N LYS A 129 22.73 11.11 -3.64
CA LYS A 129 23.49 10.00 -4.23
C LYS A 129 22.69 8.71 -4.32
N GLU A 130 21.71 8.53 -3.44
CA GLU A 130 20.86 7.36 -3.38
C GLU A 130 19.51 7.57 -4.09
N ALA A 131 19.15 8.83 -4.39
CA ALA A 131 17.84 9.21 -4.89
C ALA A 131 17.43 8.43 -6.16
N SER A 132 18.35 8.17 -7.08
CA SER A 132 18.09 7.42 -8.31
C SER A 132 17.64 5.95 -8.11
N ARG A 133 17.67 5.46 -6.87
CA ARG A 133 17.21 4.09 -6.53
C ARG A 133 15.72 4.01 -6.21
N PHE A 134 15.06 5.16 -6.04
CA PHE A 134 13.70 5.26 -5.53
C PHE A 134 12.76 5.90 -6.55
N GLY A 135 11.47 5.66 -6.38
CA GLY A 135 10.43 6.51 -6.94
C GLY A 135 10.42 7.85 -6.22
N LEU A 136 10.58 8.93 -6.95
CA LEU A 136 10.74 10.28 -6.39
C LEU A 136 9.53 11.15 -6.71
N MET A 137 9.08 11.91 -5.71
CA MET A 137 8.04 12.92 -5.87
C MET A 137 8.67 14.29 -6.04
N VAL A 138 8.23 15.03 -7.04
CA VAL A 138 8.48 16.48 -7.15
C VAL A 138 7.22 17.18 -6.68
N ALA A 139 7.33 17.98 -5.64
CA ALA A 139 6.20 18.72 -5.07
C ALA A 139 6.44 20.22 -5.13
N ASP A 140 5.35 20.98 -5.19
CA ASP A 140 5.38 22.45 -5.07
C ASP A 140 5.39 22.89 -3.59
N GLU A 141 5.36 24.21 -3.37
CA GLU A 141 5.36 24.84 -2.04
C GLU A 141 4.10 24.55 -1.20
N ASN A 142 3.06 23.98 -1.81
CA ASN A 142 1.81 23.58 -1.16
C ASN A 142 1.72 22.07 -0.92
N ASP A 143 2.82 21.36 -1.10
CA ASP A 143 2.93 19.89 -1.04
C ASP A 143 2.15 19.17 -2.16
N ARG A 144 1.80 19.86 -3.25
CA ARG A 144 1.13 19.23 -4.38
C ARG A 144 2.17 18.56 -5.28
N ILE A 145 1.96 17.29 -5.57
CA ILE A 145 2.80 16.53 -6.49
C ILE A 145 2.63 17.11 -7.90
N THR A 146 3.74 17.50 -8.51
CA THR A 146 3.80 18.05 -9.86
C THR A 146 4.42 17.07 -10.86
N GLU A 147 5.24 16.13 -10.38
CA GLU A 147 5.89 15.11 -11.21
C GLU A 147 6.24 13.90 -10.33
N PHE A 148 6.11 12.71 -10.91
CA PHE A 148 6.65 11.47 -10.36
C PHE A 148 7.76 10.94 -11.27
N GLN A 149 8.85 10.47 -10.68
CA GLN A 149 10.00 9.93 -11.40
C GLN A 149 10.36 8.55 -10.86
N GLU A 150 10.12 7.50 -11.61
CA GLU A 150 10.53 6.14 -11.21
C GLU A 150 12.01 5.90 -11.52
N LYS A 151 12.82 5.82 -10.47
CA LYS A 151 14.27 5.53 -10.52
C LYS A 151 15.02 6.32 -11.60
N PRO A 152 14.91 7.66 -11.61
CA PRO A 152 15.48 8.46 -12.67
C PRO A 152 17.01 8.44 -12.63
N PRO A 153 17.69 8.40 -13.79
CA PRO A 153 19.15 8.49 -13.85
C PRO A 153 19.67 9.87 -13.37
N VAL A 154 18.85 10.91 -13.49
CA VAL A 154 19.13 12.27 -13.01
C VAL A 154 17.94 12.73 -12.18
N PRO A 155 18.01 12.61 -10.84
CA PRO A 155 16.92 13.00 -9.94
C PRO A 155 16.65 14.51 -9.97
N LYS A 156 15.38 14.91 -10.02
CA LYS A 156 14.94 16.31 -9.85
C LYS A 156 14.56 16.60 -8.39
N SER A 157 14.36 15.57 -7.58
CA SER A 157 13.99 15.65 -6.18
C SER A 157 14.70 14.55 -5.39
N ASN A 158 14.76 14.70 -4.08
CA ASN A 158 15.21 13.67 -3.16
C ASN A 158 14.10 13.19 -2.20
N LEU A 159 12.83 13.50 -2.53
CA LEU A 159 11.66 13.02 -1.80
C LEU A 159 11.29 11.62 -2.29
N ALA A 160 11.82 10.61 -1.63
CA ALA A 160 11.58 9.22 -1.98
C ALA A 160 10.23 8.73 -1.45
N SER A 161 9.45 8.08 -2.31
CA SER A 161 8.23 7.39 -1.91
C SER A 161 8.54 6.29 -0.90
N MET A 162 7.79 6.27 0.17
CA MET A 162 7.86 5.20 1.17
C MET A 162 7.00 3.98 0.80
N GLY A 163 6.26 4.01 -0.31
CA GLY A 163 5.31 2.95 -0.62
C GLY A 163 4.13 2.91 0.35
N ILE A 164 3.78 4.06 0.90
CA ILE A 164 2.65 4.27 1.81
C ILE A 164 1.75 5.32 1.17
N TYR A 165 0.53 4.93 0.81
CA TYR A 165 -0.39 5.73 0.03
C TYR A 165 -1.76 5.81 0.69
N ILE A 166 -2.43 6.97 0.63
CA ILE A 166 -3.86 7.10 0.91
C ILE A 166 -4.57 7.52 -0.37
N PHE A 167 -5.68 6.86 -0.66
CA PHE A 167 -6.56 7.16 -1.78
C PHE A 167 -8.00 7.30 -1.33
N ASN A 168 -8.76 8.15 -2.01
CA ASN A 168 -10.21 8.00 -2.07
C ASN A 168 -10.50 6.67 -2.77
N TRP A 169 -11.35 5.82 -2.18
CA TRP A 169 -11.54 4.47 -2.69
C TRP A 169 -12.13 4.44 -4.10
N ASP A 170 -13.12 5.26 -4.38
CA ASP A 170 -13.74 5.38 -5.69
C ASP A 170 -12.73 5.77 -6.79
N VAL A 171 -11.81 6.66 -6.47
CA VAL A 171 -10.75 7.10 -7.38
C VAL A 171 -9.77 5.95 -7.65
N LEU A 172 -9.25 5.31 -6.60
CA LEU A 172 -8.33 4.19 -6.78
C LEU A 172 -8.96 3.04 -7.56
N LYS A 173 -10.20 2.68 -7.22
CA LYS A 173 -10.94 1.60 -7.89
C LYS A 173 -11.03 1.84 -9.39
N LYS A 174 -11.39 3.05 -9.80
CA LYS A 174 -11.46 3.44 -11.21
C LYS A 174 -10.12 3.23 -11.91
N TYR A 175 -9.01 3.73 -11.35
CA TYR A 175 -7.70 3.56 -11.95
C TYR A 175 -7.21 2.12 -11.99
N LEU A 176 -7.55 1.30 -10.99
CA LEU A 176 -7.24 -0.13 -11.00
C LEU A 176 -8.00 -0.88 -12.12
N GLU A 177 -9.26 -0.53 -12.36
CA GLU A 177 -10.08 -1.10 -13.44
C GLU A 177 -9.55 -0.68 -14.82
N GLU A 178 -9.16 0.58 -14.97
CA GLU A 178 -8.55 1.11 -16.21
C GLU A 178 -7.18 0.46 -16.48
N ASP A 179 -6.35 0.30 -15.45
CA ASP A 179 -5.03 -0.34 -15.54
C ASP A 179 -5.12 -1.82 -15.92
N GLU A 180 -6.03 -2.59 -15.33
CA GLU A 180 -6.23 -4.00 -15.69
C GLU A 180 -6.76 -4.18 -17.12
N ALA A 181 -7.48 -3.21 -17.64
CA ALA A 181 -7.99 -3.21 -19.01
C ALA A 181 -6.88 -2.89 -20.05
N ASP A 182 -5.77 -2.30 -19.66
CA ASP A 182 -4.65 -2.01 -20.56
C ASP A 182 -3.72 -3.24 -20.71
N PRO A 183 -3.66 -3.88 -21.88
CA PRO A 183 -2.81 -5.04 -22.12
C PRO A 183 -1.29 -4.73 -22.04
N ASN A 184 -0.90 -3.46 -22.06
CA ASN A 184 0.50 -3.03 -21.94
C ASN A 184 0.89 -2.67 -20.52
N SER A 185 -0.07 -2.63 -19.59
CA SER A 185 0.21 -2.35 -18.20
C SER A 185 1.10 -3.42 -17.56
N LYS A 186 1.93 -3.01 -16.63
CA LYS A 186 2.69 -3.90 -15.74
C LYS A 186 1.97 -4.14 -14.41
N ASN A 187 0.79 -3.56 -14.25
CA ASN A 187 -0.04 -3.64 -13.06
C ASN A 187 0.71 -3.24 -11.77
N ASP A 188 1.51 -2.19 -11.86
CA ASP A 188 2.36 -1.71 -10.78
C ASP A 188 2.01 -0.28 -10.37
N PHE A 189 1.97 0.00 -9.05
CA PHE A 189 1.62 1.33 -8.55
C PHE A 189 2.56 2.41 -9.07
N GLY A 190 3.87 2.20 -8.98
CA GLY A 190 4.87 3.18 -9.37
C GLY A 190 4.97 3.41 -10.88
N MET A 191 4.60 2.42 -11.69
CA MET A 191 4.72 2.52 -13.15
C MET A 191 3.42 2.92 -13.83
N ASN A 192 2.26 2.57 -13.25
CA ASN A 192 0.99 2.67 -13.96
C ASN A 192 -0.08 3.46 -13.21
N ILE A 193 -0.15 3.39 -11.88
CA ILE A 193 -1.23 4.04 -11.11
C ILE A 193 -0.86 5.46 -10.70
N ILE A 194 0.39 5.68 -10.22
CA ILE A 194 0.82 6.98 -9.67
C ILE A 194 1.13 8.01 -10.78
N PRO A 195 1.79 7.66 -11.91
CA PRO A 195 2.04 8.63 -12.98
C PRO A 195 0.77 9.15 -13.59
#